data_06cde5c683544e1a6d0da6fae3b61ee0
#
_entry.id   06cde5c683544e1a6d0da6fae3b61ee0
#
_cell.length_a   1.000
_cell.length_b   1.000
_cell.length_c   1.000
_cell.angle_alpha   90.00
_cell.angle_beta   90.00
_cell.angle_gamma   90.00
#
_symmetry.space_group_name_H-M   'P 1'
#
loop_
_entity.id
_entity.type
_entity.pdbx_description
1 polymer ?
#
loop_
_entity_poly.entity_id
_entity_poly.type
_entity_poly.pdbx_seq_one_letter_code
_entity_poly.pdbx_strand_id
1 'polypeptide(L)'
;MNKHFTYILLIAATAALFSCRDRTEYRVGSDFQQYVDGFEQEAALRNRNFNFESSGLIIEFGDLEEGVAGLCHYQKPIRIEVDRNYWNSLSDQEGTELMREELLFHELGHGILNRTHTNSVLINDEWKSIMCGGDEIAGRTWNINYRGERRKYYLDELFNESTPEPAFATEGLTVDTTGFATTYTDEFSNTASTKWKLGATSNGTASIENGMLKYVSNSSVNLIILIAAGIDVQSDFIYECTLQYTGFDNTAKYGLVFGTYTNESATVTSDGASLEYILINNDRKMTIGNRAWFSYFTQITRNQIVPQSRNKIKVVKKDDRMYFFINGEYAYRSEMVNRKTGYNYGFSVPPKSTLLIDDFRLAASGTTASAAKIKSAEIENMEMKVVEAKFPVGEINNR
;
A
#
# COMPACT_ATOMS: atom_id res chain seq x y z
N MET A 1 -76.73 19.54 -12.18
CA MET A 1 -75.35 20.01 -12.03
C MET A 1 -74.51 18.87 -11.45
N ASN A 2 -73.56 18.43 -12.23
CA ASN A 2 -72.96 17.09 -12.10
C ASN A 2 -71.98 16.96 -10.92
N LYS A 3 -72.31 16.05 -10.00
CA LYS A 3 -71.43 15.70 -8.85
C LYS A 3 -70.04 15.23 -9.30
N HIS A 4 -69.87 14.81 -10.53
CA HIS A 4 -68.59 14.38 -11.11
C HIS A 4 -67.61 15.53 -11.40
N PHE A 5 -68.11 16.75 -11.62
CA PHE A 5 -67.23 17.91 -11.87
C PHE A 5 -66.52 18.40 -10.61
N THR A 6 -67.16 18.23 -9.44
CA THR A 6 -66.61 18.64 -8.15
C THR A 6 -65.50 17.73 -7.70
N TYR A 7 -65.57 16.40 -8.02
CA TYR A 7 -64.51 15.45 -7.68
C TYR A 7 -63.25 15.60 -8.55
N ILE A 8 -63.40 15.97 -9.83
CA ILE A 8 -62.24 16.22 -10.72
C ILE A 8 -61.52 17.49 -10.28
N LEU A 9 -62.18 18.51 -9.82
CA LEU A 9 -61.53 19.72 -9.31
C LEU A 9 -60.83 19.49 -7.99
N LEU A 10 -61.35 18.63 -7.11
CA LEU A 10 -60.73 18.30 -5.84
C LEU A 10 -59.47 17.42 -6.04
N ILE A 11 -59.47 16.50 -6.99
CA ILE A 11 -58.29 15.66 -7.31
C ILE A 11 -57.20 16.48 -8.00
N ALA A 12 -57.57 17.44 -8.85
CA ALA A 12 -56.61 18.37 -9.44
C ALA A 12 -55.99 19.34 -8.42
N ALA A 13 -56.74 19.76 -7.41
CA ALA A 13 -56.20 20.61 -6.32
C ALA A 13 -55.32 19.84 -5.35
N THR A 14 -55.60 18.56 -5.08
CA THR A 14 -54.71 17.71 -4.25
C THR A 14 -53.42 17.30 -4.98
N ALA A 15 -53.49 17.08 -6.30
CA ALA A 15 -52.30 16.79 -7.10
C ALA A 15 -51.37 18.02 -7.20
N ALA A 16 -51.91 19.25 -7.16
CA ALA A 16 -51.09 20.47 -7.15
C ALA A 16 -50.38 20.74 -5.80
N LEU A 17 -50.87 20.15 -4.70
CA LEU A 17 -50.23 20.35 -3.38
C LEU A 17 -49.05 19.40 -3.13
N PHE A 18 -48.86 18.37 -3.97
CA PHE A 18 -47.69 17.49 -3.89
C PHE A 18 -46.56 17.87 -4.84
N SER A 19 -46.66 18.97 -5.61
CA SER A 19 -45.71 19.33 -6.66
C SER A 19 -44.73 20.45 -6.27
N CYS A 20 -44.78 20.98 -5.07
CA CYS A 20 -43.75 21.93 -4.61
C CYS A 20 -42.83 21.29 -3.58
N ARG A 21 -41.98 20.37 -4.00
CA ARG A 21 -40.70 20.20 -3.35
C ARG A 21 -39.87 21.42 -3.76
N ASP A 22 -39.52 22.26 -2.81
CA ASP A 22 -38.70 23.44 -3.06
C ASP A 22 -37.32 22.97 -3.58
N ARG A 23 -37.12 23.08 -4.89
CA ARG A 23 -35.89 22.66 -5.57
C ARG A 23 -34.72 23.58 -5.33
N THR A 24 -34.97 24.68 -4.61
CA THR A 24 -33.98 25.74 -4.32
C THR A 24 -33.69 25.86 -2.83
N GLU A 25 -34.08 24.88 -2.00
CA GLU A 25 -33.77 24.95 -0.58
C GLU A 25 -32.24 24.92 -0.37
N TYR A 26 -31.73 25.94 0.32
CA TYR A 26 -30.35 25.98 0.77
C TYR A 26 -30.32 25.88 2.29
N ARG A 27 -29.73 24.83 2.80
CA ARG A 27 -29.58 24.58 4.22
C ARG A 27 -28.27 23.83 4.49
N VAL A 28 -27.26 24.56 4.90
CA VAL A 28 -25.94 24.01 5.26
C VAL A 28 -25.73 24.21 6.76
N GLY A 29 -25.45 23.12 7.47
CA GLY A 29 -25.11 23.19 8.89
C GLY A 29 -23.84 24.01 9.12
N SER A 30 -23.76 24.72 10.26
CA SER A 30 -22.63 25.60 10.59
C SER A 30 -21.27 24.89 10.55
N ASP A 31 -21.23 23.60 10.87
CA ASP A 31 -20.02 22.77 10.85
C ASP A 31 -19.46 22.57 9.43
N PHE A 32 -20.29 22.77 8.41
CA PHE A 32 -19.96 22.48 7.01
C PHE A 32 -19.77 23.74 6.16
N GLN A 33 -20.26 24.89 6.61
CA GLN A 33 -20.30 26.10 5.78
C GLN A 33 -18.92 26.51 5.26
N GLN A 34 -17.89 26.46 6.12
CA GLN A 34 -16.54 26.81 5.70
C GLN A 34 -16.00 25.95 4.54
N TYR A 35 -16.41 24.69 4.44
CA TYR A 35 -15.98 23.80 3.37
C TYR A 35 -16.77 24.05 2.08
N VAL A 36 -18.04 24.41 2.19
CA VAL A 36 -18.84 24.86 1.04
C VAL A 36 -18.25 26.14 0.44
N ASP A 37 -17.93 27.11 1.29
CA ASP A 37 -17.26 28.35 0.87
C ASP A 37 -15.89 28.06 0.24
N GLY A 38 -15.14 27.11 0.81
CA GLY A 38 -13.87 26.64 0.27
C GLY A 38 -14.02 25.99 -1.10
N PHE A 39 -15.05 25.16 -1.28
CA PHE A 39 -15.33 24.52 -2.58
C PHE A 39 -15.67 25.57 -3.66
N GLU A 40 -16.47 26.59 -3.34
CA GLU A 40 -16.78 27.69 -4.26
C GLU A 40 -15.52 28.47 -4.65
N GLN A 41 -14.64 28.74 -3.68
CA GLN A 41 -13.37 29.44 -3.93
C GLN A 41 -12.45 28.59 -4.84
N GLU A 42 -12.28 27.30 -4.55
CA GLU A 42 -11.47 26.40 -5.37
C GLU A 42 -12.05 26.21 -6.78
N ALA A 43 -13.37 26.20 -6.91
CA ALA A 43 -14.05 26.18 -8.20
C ALA A 43 -13.77 27.47 -9.00
N ALA A 44 -13.88 28.64 -8.35
CA ALA A 44 -13.61 29.93 -9.00
C ALA A 44 -12.17 30.03 -9.51
N LEU A 45 -11.18 29.52 -8.76
CA LEU A 45 -9.78 29.44 -9.20
C LEU A 45 -9.62 28.60 -10.48
N ARG A 46 -10.55 27.70 -10.77
CA ARG A 46 -10.59 26.82 -11.95
C ARG A 46 -11.62 27.27 -13.01
N ASN A 47 -12.02 28.55 -12.95
CA ASN A 47 -13.01 29.16 -13.86
C ASN A 47 -14.38 28.47 -13.85
N ARG A 48 -14.77 27.89 -12.70
CA ARG A 48 -16.10 27.35 -12.46
C ARG A 48 -16.79 28.18 -11.39
N ASN A 49 -18.04 28.53 -11.62
CA ASN A 49 -18.83 29.29 -10.67
C ASN A 49 -20.11 28.53 -10.33
N PHE A 50 -20.35 28.34 -9.06
CA PHE A 50 -21.55 27.74 -8.53
C PHE A 50 -22.29 28.75 -7.68
N ASN A 51 -23.60 28.65 -7.63
CA ASN A 51 -24.46 29.42 -6.73
C ASN A 51 -25.39 28.43 -6.03
N PHE A 52 -24.94 27.91 -4.90
CA PHE A 52 -25.66 26.89 -4.16
C PHE A 52 -26.95 27.37 -3.55
N GLU A 53 -27.04 28.64 -3.18
CA GLU A 53 -28.29 29.25 -2.68
C GLU A 53 -29.40 29.19 -3.74
N SER A 54 -29.06 29.39 -5.01
CA SER A 54 -30.04 29.37 -6.10
C SER A 54 -30.27 27.96 -6.69
N SER A 55 -29.30 27.06 -6.61
CA SER A 55 -29.42 25.70 -7.16
C SER A 55 -29.95 24.66 -6.16
N GLY A 56 -29.98 25.01 -4.87
CA GLY A 56 -30.40 24.14 -3.76
C GLY A 56 -29.33 23.17 -3.30
N LEU A 57 -28.96 23.27 -2.01
CA LEU A 57 -28.00 22.38 -1.35
C LEU A 57 -28.40 22.20 0.12
N ILE A 58 -28.46 20.97 0.56
CA ILE A 58 -28.67 20.62 1.96
C ILE A 58 -27.49 19.78 2.42
N ILE A 59 -26.80 20.22 3.50
CA ILE A 59 -25.78 19.41 4.16
C ILE A 59 -26.10 19.33 5.64
N GLU A 60 -26.22 18.11 6.13
CA GLU A 60 -26.60 17.86 7.52
C GLU A 60 -25.92 16.58 8.05
N PHE A 61 -25.91 16.42 9.36
CA PHE A 61 -25.48 15.15 9.95
C PHE A 61 -26.57 14.08 9.79
N GLY A 62 -26.13 12.86 9.46
CA GLY A 62 -26.94 11.65 9.45
C GLY A 62 -26.35 10.56 10.32
N ASP A 63 -27.13 9.51 10.56
CA ASP A 63 -26.67 8.24 11.12
C ASP A 63 -26.56 7.27 9.95
N LEU A 64 -25.34 7.13 9.39
CA LEU A 64 -25.08 6.32 8.23
C LEU A 64 -24.70 4.88 8.61
N GLU A 65 -24.70 3.99 7.64
CA GLU A 65 -24.27 2.61 7.85
C GLU A 65 -22.77 2.55 8.23
N GLU A 66 -22.39 1.47 8.94
CA GLU A 66 -21.00 1.28 9.35
C GLU A 66 -20.04 1.30 8.14
N GLY A 67 -19.02 2.13 8.20
CA GLY A 67 -18.03 2.33 7.13
C GLY A 67 -18.39 3.40 6.11
N VAL A 68 -19.56 4.04 6.19
CA VAL A 68 -19.98 5.15 5.32
C VAL A 68 -19.75 6.47 6.04
N ALA A 69 -18.83 7.30 5.53
CA ALA A 69 -18.48 8.60 6.13
C ALA A 69 -19.38 9.73 5.63
N GLY A 70 -19.84 9.66 4.39
CA GLY A 70 -20.73 10.60 3.75
C GLY A 70 -21.62 9.94 2.71
N LEU A 71 -22.72 10.58 2.35
CA LEU A 71 -23.67 10.10 1.35
C LEU A 71 -24.30 11.26 0.60
N CYS A 72 -24.13 11.28 -0.71
CA CYS A 72 -24.76 12.26 -1.58
C CYS A 72 -26.01 11.72 -2.27
N HIS A 73 -27.14 12.44 -2.14
CA HIS A 73 -28.38 12.20 -2.86
C HIS A 73 -28.49 13.14 -4.06
N TYR A 74 -28.57 12.59 -5.26
CA TYR A 74 -28.54 13.34 -6.52
C TYR A 74 -29.85 14.07 -6.86
N GLN A 75 -30.90 13.90 -6.06
CA GLN A 75 -32.18 14.60 -6.28
C GLN A 75 -32.08 16.06 -5.86
N LYS A 76 -32.71 16.94 -6.60
CA LYS A 76 -32.74 18.37 -6.23
C LYS A 76 -33.83 18.64 -5.17
N PRO A 77 -33.53 19.41 -4.11
CA PRO A 77 -32.20 19.96 -3.77
C PRO A 77 -31.20 18.83 -3.54
N ILE A 78 -29.93 19.06 -3.92
CA ILE A 78 -28.85 18.12 -3.60
C ILE A 78 -28.72 18.01 -2.10
N ARG A 79 -28.70 16.78 -1.59
CA ARG A 79 -28.59 16.54 -0.16
C ARG A 79 -27.37 15.68 0.11
N ILE A 80 -26.56 16.14 1.06
CA ILE A 80 -25.39 15.45 1.57
C ILE A 80 -25.62 15.14 3.04
N GLU A 81 -25.49 13.89 3.41
CA GLU A 81 -25.50 13.44 4.80
C GLU A 81 -24.09 13.05 5.21
N VAL A 82 -23.65 13.54 6.36
CA VAL A 82 -22.32 13.25 6.91
C VAL A 82 -22.47 12.43 8.18
N ASP A 83 -21.78 11.31 8.30
CA ASP A 83 -21.82 10.51 9.52
C ASP A 83 -21.24 11.28 10.71
N ARG A 84 -22.05 11.44 11.75
CA ARG A 84 -21.69 12.22 12.94
C ARG A 84 -20.54 11.60 13.72
N ASN A 85 -20.50 10.26 13.80
CA ASN A 85 -19.48 9.55 14.56
C ASN A 85 -18.13 9.66 13.88
N TYR A 86 -18.10 9.47 12.54
CA TYR A 86 -16.92 9.67 11.75
C TYR A 86 -16.38 11.10 11.87
N TRP A 87 -17.23 12.10 11.67
CA TRP A 87 -16.87 13.51 11.77
C TRP A 87 -16.24 13.86 13.13
N ASN A 88 -16.83 13.39 14.22
CA ASN A 88 -16.34 13.62 15.57
C ASN A 88 -15.04 12.86 15.84
N SER A 89 -14.84 11.67 15.25
CA SER A 89 -13.61 10.89 15.41
C SER A 89 -12.37 11.58 14.85
N LEU A 90 -12.54 12.54 13.94
CA LEU A 90 -11.46 13.33 13.38
C LEU A 90 -10.99 14.47 14.30
N SER A 91 -11.74 14.84 15.35
CA SER A 91 -11.61 16.12 16.06
C SER A 91 -10.26 16.35 16.75
N ASP A 92 -9.52 15.29 17.07
CA ASP A 92 -8.26 15.39 17.82
C ASP A 92 -7.05 14.94 16.98
N GLN A 93 -7.19 14.89 15.67
CA GLN A 93 -6.14 14.43 14.76
C GLN A 93 -5.44 15.60 14.08
N GLU A 94 -4.13 15.48 13.88
CA GLU A 94 -3.40 16.43 13.05
C GLU A 94 -3.93 16.39 11.61
N GLY A 95 -4.31 17.55 11.08
CA GLY A 95 -4.87 17.67 9.74
C GLY A 95 -6.36 17.38 9.65
N THR A 96 -7.09 17.39 10.76
CA THR A 96 -8.56 17.23 10.83
C THR A 96 -9.30 18.07 9.79
N GLU A 97 -8.94 19.35 9.64
CA GLU A 97 -9.59 20.25 8.68
C GLU A 97 -9.46 19.78 7.23
N LEU A 98 -8.29 19.25 6.88
CA LEU A 98 -8.06 18.69 5.52
C LEU A 98 -8.83 17.38 5.29
N MET A 99 -8.97 16.55 6.31
CA MET A 99 -9.76 15.30 6.22
C MET A 99 -11.25 15.61 6.07
N ARG A 100 -11.75 16.62 6.77
CA ARG A 100 -13.13 17.09 6.64
C ARG A 100 -13.39 17.76 5.29
N GLU A 101 -12.43 18.56 4.82
CA GLU A 101 -12.49 19.15 3.49
C GLU A 101 -12.52 18.06 2.41
N GLU A 102 -11.63 17.08 2.49
CA GLU A 102 -11.57 15.95 1.55
C GLU A 102 -12.91 15.23 1.47
N LEU A 103 -13.51 14.88 2.62
CA LEU A 103 -14.81 14.24 2.69
C LEU A 103 -15.90 15.10 2.01
N LEU A 104 -16.01 16.36 2.41
CA LEU A 104 -17.06 17.23 1.84
C LEU A 104 -16.84 17.52 0.37
N PHE A 105 -15.59 17.66 -0.08
CA PHE A 105 -15.29 17.85 -1.50
C PHE A 105 -15.58 16.61 -2.32
N HIS A 106 -15.41 15.42 -1.75
CA HIS A 106 -15.86 14.18 -2.35
C HIS A 106 -17.37 14.17 -2.56
N GLU A 107 -18.16 14.43 -1.54
CA GLU A 107 -19.63 14.44 -1.62
C GLU A 107 -20.16 15.58 -2.54
N LEU A 108 -19.56 16.78 -2.49
CA LEU A 108 -19.86 17.85 -3.43
C LEU A 108 -19.45 17.49 -4.86
N GLY A 109 -18.38 16.70 -5.03
CA GLY A 109 -17.99 16.11 -6.30
C GLY A 109 -19.11 15.27 -6.90
N HIS A 110 -19.77 14.44 -6.10
CA HIS A 110 -20.94 13.70 -6.53
C HIS A 110 -22.10 14.63 -6.90
N GLY A 111 -22.52 15.47 -5.97
CA GLY A 111 -23.76 16.25 -6.11
C GLY A 111 -23.65 17.40 -7.11
N ILE A 112 -22.53 18.11 -7.15
CA ILE A 112 -22.37 19.35 -7.91
C ILE A 112 -21.66 19.14 -9.24
N LEU A 113 -20.63 18.27 -9.25
CA LEU A 113 -19.84 17.99 -10.45
C LEU A 113 -20.34 16.75 -11.19
N ASN A 114 -21.32 16.05 -10.63
CA ASN A 114 -21.86 14.78 -11.17
C ASN A 114 -20.78 13.71 -11.39
N ARG A 115 -19.76 13.70 -10.49
CA ARG A 115 -18.68 12.73 -10.51
C ARG A 115 -19.16 11.39 -9.94
N THR A 116 -18.70 10.30 -10.51
CA THR A 116 -18.87 8.96 -9.95
C THR A 116 -17.56 8.51 -9.31
N HIS A 117 -17.63 7.44 -8.51
CA HIS A 117 -16.41 6.83 -7.97
C HIS A 117 -15.47 6.40 -9.10
N THR A 118 -14.18 6.63 -8.87
CA THR A 118 -13.09 6.13 -9.71
C THR A 118 -12.02 5.48 -8.84
N ASN A 119 -11.75 4.22 -9.09
CA ASN A 119 -10.72 3.46 -8.38
C ASN A 119 -9.40 3.40 -9.14
N SER A 120 -9.17 4.36 -10.03
CA SER A 120 -7.91 4.52 -10.75
C SER A 120 -6.80 4.94 -9.81
N VAL A 121 -5.59 4.46 -10.08
CA VAL A 121 -4.38 4.79 -9.32
C VAL A 121 -3.34 5.44 -10.22
N LEU A 122 -2.50 6.25 -9.60
CA LEU A 122 -1.28 6.77 -10.21
C LEU A 122 -0.24 5.65 -10.33
N ILE A 123 0.82 5.89 -11.09
CA ILE A 123 1.88 4.91 -11.29
C ILE A 123 2.60 4.50 -9.99
N ASN A 124 2.58 5.35 -8.97
CA ASN A 124 3.13 5.08 -7.64
C ASN A 124 2.13 4.41 -6.69
N ASP A 125 1.00 3.93 -7.20
CA ASP A 125 -0.09 3.29 -6.46
C ASP A 125 -0.88 4.21 -5.50
N GLU A 126 -0.67 5.51 -5.50
CA GLU A 126 -1.55 6.44 -4.81
C GLU A 126 -2.88 6.56 -5.57
N TRP A 127 -3.97 6.85 -4.88
CA TRP A 127 -5.25 7.09 -5.54
C TRP A 127 -5.15 8.27 -6.51
N LYS A 128 -5.70 8.11 -7.71
CA LYS A 128 -5.67 9.17 -8.73
C LYS A 128 -6.63 10.33 -8.40
N SER A 129 -7.66 10.07 -7.64
CA SER A 129 -8.72 11.04 -7.35
C SER A 129 -9.22 10.91 -5.91
N ILE A 130 -9.65 12.02 -5.32
CA ILE A 130 -10.45 11.97 -4.09
C ILE A 130 -11.82 11.32 -4.31
N MET A 131 -12.26 11.16 -5.55
CA MET A 131 -13.47 10.41 -5.89
C MET A 131 -13.27 8.89 -5.84
N CYS A 132 -12.27 8.36 -5.15
CA CYS A 132 -12.14 6.92 -4.96
C CYS A 132 -13.27 6.40 -4.05
N GLY A 133 -13.82 5.23 -4.38
CA GLY A 133 -14.90 4.60 -3.61
C GLY A 133 -14.43 3.71 -2.46
N GLY A 134 -13.12 3.68 -2.16
CA GLY A 134 -12.58 2.80 -1.12
C GLY A 134 -12.54 1.33 -1.52
N ASP A 135 -12.75 0.45 -0.57
CA ASP A 135 -12.35 -0.95 -0.47
C ASP A 135 -12.78 -1.97 -1.53
N GLU A 136 -13.50 -1.64 -2.55
CA GLU A 136 -13.92 -2.62 -3.55
C GLU A 136 -12.75 -3.20 -4.36
N ILE A 137 -11.58 -2.60 -4.28
CA ILE A 137 -10.36 -3.14 -4.89
C ILE A 137 -9.46 -3.73 -3.82
N ALA A 138 -9.66 -5.01 -3.54
CA ALA A 138 -8.67 -5.94 -2.98
C ALA A 138 -7.78 -5.35 -1.86
N GLY A 139 -8.36 -4.91 -0.74
CA GLY A 139 -7.61 -4.58 0.48
C GLY A 139 -6.86 -3.24 0.44
N ARG A 140 -7.26 -2.30 -0.40
CA ARG A 140 -6.77 -0.93 -0.36
C ARG A 140 -7.70 -0.08 0.48
N THR A 141 -7.18 0.50 1.54
CA THR A 141 -7.91 1.47 2.35
C THR A 141 -8.02 2.79 1.62
N TRP A 142 -9.10 3.52 1.86
CA TRP A 142 -9.21 4.91 1.51
C TRP A 142 -8.22 5.71 2.35
N ASN A 143 -7.01 5.87 1.83
CA ASN A 143 -5.97 6.66 2.45
C ASN A 143 -5.35 7.55 1.38
N ILE A 144 -5.78 8.79 1.34
CA ILE A 144 -5.30 9.80 0.41
C ILE A 144 -4.40 10.77 1.18
N ASN A 145 -3.21 10.99 0.67
CA ASN A 145 -2.34 12.03 1.20
C ASN A 145 -2.77 13.41 0.66
N TYR A 146 -3.85 13.94 1.23
CA TYR A 146 -4.46 15.20 0.83
C TYR A 146 -3.79 16.40 1.50
N ARG A 147 -2.46 16.61 1.25
CA ARG A 147 -1.67 17.67 1.88
C ARG A 147 -0.71 18.34 0.88
N GLY A 148 -0.39 19.61 1.12
CA GLY A 148 0.59 20.35 0.34
C GLY A 148 0.32 20.36 -1.16
N GLU A 149 1.32 20.04 -1.97
CA GLU A 149 1.20 19.99 -3.44
C GLU A 149 0.24 18.91 -3.92
N ARG A 150 0.06 17.83 -3.15
CA ARG A 150 -0.91 16.78 -3.45
C ARG A 150 -2.35 17.29 -3.41
N ARG A 151 -2.71 18.11 -2.39
CA ARG A 151 -4.02 18.76 -2.33
C ARG A 151 -4.33 19.54 -3.61
N LYS A 152 -3.36 20.32 -4.09
CA LYS A 152 -3.53 21.07 -5.33
C LYS A 152 -3.87 20.15 -6.52
N TYR A 153 -3.13 19.05 -6.68
CA TYR A 153 -3.39 18.07 -7.74
C TYR A 153 -4.79 17.46 -7.62
N TYR A 154 -5.17 17.00 -6.43
CA TYR A 154 -6.49 16.38 -6.22
C TYR A 154 -7.64 17.35 -6.48
N LEU A 155 -7.47 18.62 -6.17
CA LEU A 155 -8.44 19.64 -6.52
C LEU A 155 -8.47 19.91 -8.04
N ASP A 156 -7.33 19.98 -8.69
CA ASP A 156 -7.28 20.12 -10.16
C ASP A 156 -7.99 18.94 -10.83
N GLU A 157 -7.78 17.71 -10.34
CA GLU A 157 -8.42 16.49 -10.85
C GLU A 157 -9.91 16.45 -10.53
N LEU A 158 -10.34 16.84 -9.33
CA LEU A 158 -11.74 16.89 -8.94
C LEU A 158 -12.56 17.75 -9.92
N PHE A 159 -12.06 18.91 -10.29
CA PHE A 159 -12.71 19.81 -11.23
C PHE A 159 -12.44 19.50 -12.70
N ASN A 160 -11.44 18.68 -13.00
CA ASN A 160 -11.10 18.26 -14.36
C ASN A 160 -10.46 16.86 -14.38
N GLU A 161 -11.24 15.84 -14.71
CA GLU A 161 -10.81 14.44 -14.78
C GLU A 161 -9.64 14.18 -15.75
N SER A 162 -9.41 15.10 -16.69
CA SER A 162 -8.30 15.05 -17.63
C SER A 162 -7.01 15.68 -17.09
N THR A 163 -6.95 16.03 -15.81
CA THR A 163 -5.73 16.55 -15.18
C THR A 163 -4.58 15.57 -15.36
N PRO A 164 -3.45 16.02 -15.91
CA PRO A 164 -2.27 15.17 -16.10
C PRO A 164 -1.77 14.60 -14.77
N GLU A 165 -1.15 13.43 -14.84
CA GLU A 165 -0.51 12.85 -13.65
C GLU A 165 0.54 13.82 -13.07
N PRO A 166 0.56 14.01 -11.75
CA PRO A 166 1.43 14.96 -11.10
C PRO A 166 2.87 14.47 -11.03
N ALA A 167 3.82 15.38 -10.83
CA ALA A 167 5.23 15.02 -10.70
C ALA A 167 5.49 14.02 -9.53
N PHE A 168 4.74 14.14 -8.44
CA PHE A 168 4.87 13.21 -7.32
C PHE A 168 4.42 11.78 -7.65
N ALA A 169 3.67 11.54 -8.72
CA ALA A 169 3.32 10.19 -9.16
C ALA A 169 4.54 9.36 -9.57
N THR A 170 5.62 10.03 -10.00
CA THR A 170 6.89 9.37 -10.32
C THR A 170 7.87 9.36 -9.16
N GLU A 171 7.48 9.91 -8.01
CA GLU A 171 8.32 9.95 -6.81
C GLU A 171 8.60 8.53 -6.31
N GLY A 172 9.88 8.16 -6.25
CA GLY A 172 10.32 6.83 -5.85
C GLY A 172 10.36 5.79 -6.96
N LEU A 173 9.91 6.08 -8.20
CA LEU A 173 10.11 5.17 -9.34
C LEU A 173 11.59 4.99 -9.67
N THR A 174 12.39 6.01 -9.38
CA THR A 174 13.84 5.97 -9.44
C THR A 174 14.42 6.41 -8.11
N VAL A 175 15.34 5.63 -7.56
CA VAL A 175 16.06 5.98 -6.34
C VAL A 175 17.51 6.25 -6.72
N ASP A 176 17.99 7.44 -6.39
CA ASP A 176 19.41 7.75 -6.56
C ASP A 176 20.23 6.87 -5.60
N THR A 177 20.94 5.92 -6.17
CA THR A 177 21.86 5.01 -5.46
C THR A 177 23.33 5.36 -5.70
N THR A 178 23.61 6.58 -6.12
CA THR A 178 24.98 7.08 -6.25
C THR A 178 25.70 6.98 -4.89
N GLY A 179 26.92 6.47 -4.90
CA GLY A 179 27.70 6.27 -3.67
C GLY A 179 27.42 4.96 -2.92
N PHE A 180 26.48 4.13 -3.39
CA PHE A 180 26.35 2.77 -2.87
C PHE A 180 27.46 1.88 -3.45
N ALA A 181 28.22 1.24 -2.56
CA ALA A 181 29.27 0.30 -2.93
C ALA A 181 28.85 -1.13 -2.59
N THR A 182 29.09 -2.05 -3.49
CA THR A 182 28.84 -3.48 -3.25
C THR A 182 29.73 -3.99 -2.13
N THR A 183 29.11 -4.62 -1.13
CA THR A 183 29.79 -5.22 0.03
C THR A 183 29.85 -6.73 -0.05
N TYR A 184 28.86 -7.35 -0.69
CA TYR A 184 28.82 -8.80 -0.89
C TYR A 184 28.04 -9.13 -2.16
N THR A 185 28.56 -10.09 -2.95
CA THR A 185 27.88 -10.72 -4.07
C THR A 185 28.09 -12.22 -4.02
N ASP A 186 27.09 -12.97 -4.49
CA ASP A 186 27.23 -14.40 -4.77
C ASP A 186 26.45 -14.74 -6.05
N GLU A 187 27.20 -15.10 -7.10
CA GLU A 187 26.65 -15.54 -8.38
C GLU A 187 26.58 -17.06 -8.46
N PHE A 188 26.84 -17.73 -7.32
CA PHE A 188 26.80 -19.19 -7.17
C PHE A 188 27.60 -19.98 -8.22
N SER A 189 28.61 -19.35 -8.81
CA SER A 189 29.48 -19.95 -9.82
C SER A 189 30.51 -20.92 -9.24
N ASN A 190 30.78 -20.81 -7.93
CA ASN A 190 31.79 -21.61 -7.24
C ASN A 190 31.32 -22.01 -5.84
N THR A 191 31.33 -23.31 -5.56
CA THR A 191 30.96 -23.89 -4.26
C THR A 191 31.91 -23.51 -3.12
N ALA A 192 33.14 -23.17 -3.42
CA ALA A 192 34.16 -22.84 -2.40
C ALA A 192 34.08 -21.38 -1.89
N SER A 193 33.41 -20.49 -2.61
CA SER A 193 33.33 -19.06 -2.27
C SER A 193 31.99 -18.63 -1.67
N THR A 194 31.00 -19.51 -1.62
CA THR A 194 29.69 -19.17 -1.08
C THR A 194 29.67 -19.20 0.44
N LYS A 195 28.93 -18.26 1.04
CA LYS A 195 28.59 -18.23 2.48
C LYS A 195 27.40 -19.15 2.83
N TRP A 196 26.75 -19.72 1.84
CA TRP A 196 25.61 -20.59 2.01
C TRP A 196 26.07 -22.00 2.32
N LYS A 197 25.55 -22.57 3.41
CA LYS A 197 25.88 -23.96 3.79
C LYS A 197 25.24 -24.95 2.80
N LEU A 198 26.07 -25.64 2.06
CA LEU A 198 25.62 -26.67 1.13
C LEU A 198 25.45 -28.01 1.83
N GLY A 199 24.63 -28.88 1.24
CA GLY A 199 24.36 -30.24 1.73
C GLY A 199 22.97 -30.38 2.35
N ALA A 200 22.73 -31.55 2.95
CA ALA A 200 21.46 -31.90 3.55
C ALA A 200 21.36 -31.40 4.98
N THR A 201 20.17 -30.93 5.33
CA THR A 201 19.72 -30.55 6.67
C THR A 201 18.43 -31.31 7.00
N SER A 202 17.93 -31.23 8.26
CA SER A 202 16.62 -31.80 8.62
C SER A 202 15.47 -31.19 7.81
N ASN A 203 15.62 -29.96 7.35
CA ASN A 203 14.55 -29.19 6.70
C ASN A 203 14.66 -29.15 5.17
N GLY A 204 15.76 -29.60 4.60
CA GLY A 204 15.96 -29.57 3.15
C GLY A 204 17.38 -29.79 2.72
N THR A 205 17.65 -29.60 1.44
CA THR A 205 18.98 -29.75 0.85
C THR A 205 19.32 -28.52 0.02
N ALA A 206 20.52 -27.98 0.24
CA ALA A 206 21.11 -26.91 -0.54
C ALA A 206 22.21 -27.44 -1.45
N SER A 207 22.18 -27.12 -2.73
CA SER A 207 23.22 -27.45 -3.72
C SER A 207 23.44 -26.25 -4.65
N ILE A 208 24.62 -26.23 -5.31
CA ILE A 208 24.84 -25.32 -6.43
C ILE A 208 24.71 -26.15 -7.71
N GLU A 209 23.77 -25.78 -8.57
CA GLU A 209 23.49 -26.43 -9.84
C GLU A 209 23.31 -25.39 -10.93
N ASN A 210 24.03 -25.53 -12.03
CA ASN A 210 23.96 -24.60 -13.18
C ASN A 210 24.21 -23.12 -12.82
N GLY A 211 25.09 -22.86 -11.88
CA GLY A 211 25.38 -21.50 -11.44
C GLY A 211 24.32 -20.88 -10.56
N MET A 212 23.45 -21.65 -9.95
CA MET A 212 22.39 -21.17 -9.03
C MET A 212 22.43 -21.96 -7.73
N LEU A 213 22.13 -21.31 -6.62
CA LEU A 213 21.84 -22.01 -5.37
C LEU A 213 20.42 -22.58 -5.48
N LYS A 214 20.34 -23.91 -5.40
CA LYS A 214 19.10 -24.67 -5.37
C LYS A 214 18.82 -25.11 -3.95
N TYR A 215 17.69 -24.70 -3.41
CA TYR A 215 17.22 -25.20 -2.12
C TYR A 215 15.95 -26.03 -2.29
N VAL A 216 16.00 -27.29 -1.89
CA VAL A 216 14.85 -28.22 -1.89
C VAL A 216 14.34 -28.35 -0.47
N SER A 217 13.12 -27.81 -0.19
CA SER A 217 12.50 -27.88 1.12
C SER A 217 11.78 -29.21 1.35
N ASN A 218 12.11 -29.90 2.43
CA ASN A 218 11.40 -31.08 2.94
C ASN A 218 10.41 -30.72 4.05
N SER A 219 10.41 -29.46 4.51
CA SER A 219 9.54 -28.96 5.58
C SER A 219 8.08 -28.94 5.16
N SER A 220 7.18 -29.10 6.13
CA SER A 220 5.73 -28.85 5.97
C SER A 220 5.31 -27.42 6.25
N VAL A 221 6.25 -26.57 6.67
CA VAL A 221 6.06 -25.14 6.94
C VAL A 221 7.03 -24.30 6.12
N ASN A 222 6.78 -23.01 5.99
CA ASN A 222 7.73 -22.10 5.35
C ASN A 222 9.05 -22.09 6.13
N LEU A 223 10.15 -22.02 5.40
CA LEU A 223 11.48 -21.84 5.96
C LEU A 223 11.99 -20.44 5.68
N ILE A 224 12.75 -19.88 6.59
CA ILE A 224 13.59 -18.69 6.37
C ILE A 224 15.05 -19.14 6.43
N ILE A 225 15.79 -18.83 5.39
CA ILE A 225 17.22 -19.13 5.28
C ILE A 225 17.95 -17.81 5.35
N LEU A 226 18.86 -17.65 6.30
CA LEU A 226 19.54 -16.39 6.59
C LEU A 226 21.05 -16.57 6.60
N ILE A 227 21.76 -15.55 6.11
CA ILE A 227 23.19 -15.32 6.35
C ILE A 227 23.37 -13.97 7.04
N ALA A 228 24.45 -13.84 7.80
CA ALA A 228 24.87 -12.54 8.30
C ALA A 228 25.79 -11.85 7.28
N ALA A 229 25.51 -10.58 6.99
CA ALA A 229 26.20 -9.88 5.91
C ALA A 229 26.88 -8.55 6.29
N GLY A 230 26.98 -8.24 7.57
CA GLY A 230 27.70 -7.07 8.07
C GLY A 230 27.03 -5.72 7.85
N ILE A 231 25.99 -5.62 7.04
CA ILE A 231 25.21 -4.40 6.84
C ILE A 231 24.07 -4.36 7.85
N ASP A 232 24.01 -3.27 8.65
CA ASP A 232 22.86 -3.03 9.52
C ASP A 232 21.65 -2.63 8.66
N VAL A 233 20.51 -3.29 8.88
CA VAL A 233 19.26 -2.96 8.18
C VAL A 233 18.71 -1.56 8.51
N GLN A 234 19.25 -0.90 9.55
CA GLN A 234 18.95 0.50 9.84
C GLN A 234 19.71 1.48 8.91
N SER A 235 20.81 1.03 8.32
CA SER A 235 21.60 1.83 7.38
C SER A 235 20.94 1.86 6.00
N ASP A 236 21.37 2.78 5.14
CA ASP A 236 20.99 2.76 3.74
C ASP A 236 21.67 1.59 3.02
N PHE A 237 20.88 0.75 2.38
CA PHE A 237 21.35 -0.45 1.69
C PHE A 237 20.58 -0.77 0.41
N ILE A 238 21.20 -1.59 -0.42
CA ILE A 238 20.55 -2.29 -1.52
C ILE A 238 20.66 -3.80 -1.23
N TYR A 239 19.55 -4.49 -1.34
CA TYR A 239 19.47 -5.94 -1.33
C TYR A 239 18.73 -6.42 -2.56
N GLU A 240 19.38 -7.18 -3.42
CA GLU A 240 18.76 -7.72 -4.63
C GLU A 240 19.15 -9.18 -4.87
N CYS A 241 18.23 -9.90 -5.48
CA CYS A 241 18.43 -11.29 -5.83
C CYS A 241 17.43 -11.72 -6.91
N THR A 242 17.83 -12.68 -7.75
CA THR A 242 16.97 -13.33 -8.72
C THR A 242 16.47 -14.67 -8.14
N LEU A 243 15.15 -14.85 -8.10
CA LEU A 243 14.50 -16.01 -7.52
C LEU A 243 13.58 -16.70 -8.52
N GLN A 244 13.55 -18.04 -8.49
CA GLN A 244 12.56 -18.83 -9.20
C GLN A 244 12.00 -19.92 -8.30
N TYR A 245 10.69 -19.85 -8.07
CA TYR A 245 9.96 -20.88 -7.34
C TYR A 245 9.52 -22.00 -8.28
N THR A 246 9.76 -23.24 -7.87
CA THR A 246 9.27 -24.42 -8.55
C THR A 246 8.44 -25.25 -7.57
N GLY A 247 7.13 -25.25 -7.78
CA GLY A 247 6.14 -25.95 -6.97
C GLY A 247 4.77 -25.86 -7.63
N PHE A 248 3.81 -26.62 -7.10
CA PHE A 248 2.45 -26.71 -7.66
C PHE A 248 1.48 -25.69 -7.08
N ASP A 249 1.83 -25.07 -5.94
CA ASP A 249 0.97 -24.08 -5.27
C ASP A 249 1.31 -22.67 -5.75
N ASN A 250 0.45 -22.10 -6.58
CA ASN A 250 0.63 -20.75 -7.10
C ASN A 250 0.52 -19.67 -6.01
N THR A 251 -0.14 -19.97 -4.89
CA THR A 251 -0.30 -19.04 -3.76
C THR A 251 0.89 -19.03 -2.81
N ALA A 252 1.80 -19.99 -2.96
CA ALA A 252 2.98 -20.14 -2.12
C ALA A 252 3.89 -18.92 -2.22
N LYS A 253 4.22 -18.33 -1.07
CA LYS A 253 4.94 -17.07 -0.97
C LYS A 253 6.44 -17.30 -0.80
N TYR A 254 7.25 -16.77 -1.70
CA TYR A 254 8.71 -16.81 -1.67
C TYR A 254 9.28 -15.42 -1.91
N GLY A 255 10.46 -15.13 -1.42
CA GLY A 255 11.05 -13.81 -1.59
C GLY A 255 12.19 -13.50 -0.64
N LEU A 256 12.48 -12.20 -0.48
CA LEU A 256 13.57 -11.71 0.33
C LEU A 256 13.12 -11.48 1.77
N VAL A 257 14.02 -11.79 2.71
CA VAL A 257 13.84 -11.57 4.14
C VAL A 257 15.11 -10.94 4.69
N PHE A 258 14.99 -9.93 5.56
CA PHE A 258 16.13 -9.26 6.18
C PHE A 258 15.77 -8.67 7.55
N GLY A 259 16.77 -8.48 8.40
CA GLY A 259 16.54 -7.88 9.73
C GLY A 259 17.33 -8.53 10.86
N THR A 260 16.74 -8.50 12.05
CA THR A 260 17.34 -9.06 13.27
C THR A 260 16.84 -10.48 13.52
N TYR A 261 17.76 -11.38 13.76
CA TYR A 261 17.49 -12.71 14.27
C TYR A 261 18.56 -13.10 15.29
N THR A 262 18.18 -13.18 16.56
CA THR A 262 19.15 -13.34 17.67
C THR A 262 19.03 -14.68 18.40
N ASN A 263 18.03 -15.53 18.12
CA ASN A 263 17.81 -16.74 18.91
C ASN A 263 17.93 -18.02 18.07
N GLU A 264 18.80 -18.92 18.49
CA GLU A 264 19.06 -20.21 17.82
C GLU A 264 17.97 -21.27 18.05
N SER A 265 17.12 -21.08 19.07
CA SER A 265 16.11 -22.07 19.47
C SER A 265 14.66 -21.59 19.36
N ALA A 266 14.43 -20.40 18.85
CA ALA A 266 13.08 -19.84 18.77
C ALA A 266 12.40 -20.17 17.44
N THR A 267 11.24 -20.79 17.49
CA THR A 267 10.19 -20.52 16.55
C THR A 267 10.02 -19.00 16.51
N VAL A 268 10.01 -18.38 15.30
CA VAL A 268 10.04 -16.92 15.10
C VAL A 268 8.77 -16.24 15.69
N THR A 269 8.38 -16.53 16.88
CA THR A 269 7.20 -15.97 17.59
C THR A 269 7.57 -15.12 18.80
N SER A 270 8.84 -14.97 19.14
CA SER A 270 9.26 -14.31 20.38
C SER A 270 10.24 -13.16 20.15
N ASP A 271 10.46 -12.37 21.17
CA ASP A 271 11.16 -11.08 21.28
C ASP A 271 12.56 -10.95 20.61
N GLY A 272 13.10 -12.03 20.07
CA GLY A 272 14.42 -12.07 19.46
C GLY A 272 14.47 -11.84 17.94
N ALA A 273 13.36 -11.80 17.24
CA ALA A 273 13.34 -11.63 15.78
C ALA A 273 12.54 -10.40 15.34
N SER A 274 13.14 -9.55 14.53
CA SER A 274 12.48 -8.47 13.81
C SER A 274 12.89 -8.59 12.34
N LEU A 275 12.13 -9.35 11.58
CA LEU A 275 12.39 -9.61 10.18
C LEU A 275 11.38 -8.91 9.29
N GLU A 276 11.87 -8.17 8.34
CA GLU A 276 11.09 -7.60 7.24
C GLU A 276 11.17 -8.54 6.04
N TYR A 277 10.12 -8.53 5.25
CA TYR A 277 10.05 -9.38 4.07
C TYR A 277 9.33 -8.71 2.90
N ILE A 278 9.77 -9.05 1.71
CA ILE A 278 9.04 -8.90 0.46
C ILE A 278 8.90 -10.28 -0.16
N LEU A 279 7.67 -10.77 -0.23
CA LEU A 279 7.35 -12.08 -0.79
C LEU A 279 6.48 -11.90 -2.03
N ILE A 280 6.70 -12.73 -3.03
CA ILE A 280 5.89 -12.81 -4.23
C ILE A 280 5.34 -14.22 -4.39
N ASN A 281 4.34 -14.38 -5.26
CA ASN A 281 3.81 -15.68 -5.65
C ASN A 281 3.45 -15.74 -7.15
N ASN A 282 3.07 -16.93 -7.63
CA ASN A 282 2.72 -17.13 -9.04
C ASN A 282 1.34 -16.54 -9.43
N ASP A 283 0.52 -16.12 -8.47
CA ASP A 283 -0.72 -15.36 -8.71
C ASP A 283 -0.47 -13.85 -8.83
N ARG A 284 0.81 -13.45 -9.03
CA ARG A 284 1.25 -12.05 -9.14
C ARG A 284 0.94 -11.21 -7.90
N LYS A 285 0.84 -11.83 -6.74
CA LYS A 285 0.69 -11.10 -5.47
C LYS A 285 2.07 -10.83 -4.89
N MET A 286 2.29 -9.58 -4.51
CA MET A 286 3.41 -9.13 -3.71
C MET A 286 2.92 -8.87 -2.29
N THR A 287 3.63 -9.39 -1.30
CA THR A 287 3.33 -9.22 0.13
C THR A 287 4.53 -8.58 0.80
N ILE A 288 4.33 -7.47 1.48
CA ILE A 288 5.36 -6.77 2.26
C ILE A 288 4.91 -6.75 3.71
N GLY A 289 5.81 -6.98 4.64
CA GLY A 289 5.46 -6.96 6.05
C GLY A 289 6.65 -7.05 6.97
N ASN A 290 6.37 -6.91 8.27
CA ASN A 290 7.30 -7.11 9.36
C ASN A 290 6.74 -8.16 10.32
N ARG A 291 7.57 -9.12 10.71
CA ARG A 291 7.12 -10.25 11.52
C ARG A 291 7.07 -9.98 13.02
N ALA A 292 7.88 -9.09 13.56
CA ALA A 292 7.96 -8.89 15.01
C ALA A 292 6.71 -8.23 15.61
N TRP A 293 5.99 -7.45 14.81
CA TRP A 293 4.93 -6.59 15.32
C TRP A 293 3.55 -6.86 14.73
N PHE A 294 3.42 -7.75 13.73
CA PHE A 294 2.16 -7.99 12.97
C PHE A 294 1.40 -6.72 12.55
N SER A 295 2.01 -5.57 12.76
CA SER A 295 1.38 -4.25 12.62
C SER A 295 1.39 -3.72 11.20
N TYR A 296 2.00 -4.47 10.29
CA TYR A 296 2.18 -3.99 8.94
C TYR A 296 2.21 -5.17 7.96
N PHE A 297 1.18 -5.23 7.16
CA PHE A 297 1.04 -6.23 6.10
C PHE A 297 0.31 -5.60 4.93
N THR A 298 0.96 -5.54 3.77
CA THR A 298 0.36 -5.09 2.52
C THR A 298 0.45 -6.18 1.49
N GLN A 299 -0.65 -6.52 0.85
CA GLN A 299 -0.67 -7.44 -0.28
C GLN A 299 -1.27 -6.76 -1.51
N ILE A 300 -0.51 -6.71 -2.59
CA ILE A 300 -0.87 -6.03 -3.82
C ILE A 300 -0.61 -6.91 -5.03
N THR A 301 -1.43 -6.75 -6.09
CA THR A 301 -1.16 -7.39 -7.38
C THR A 301 -0.11 -6.60 -8.14
N ARG A 302 0.89 -7.29 -8.73
CA ARG A 302 1.97 -6.68 -9.50
C ARG A 302 2.19 -7.43 -10.81
N ASN A 303 1.91 -6.76 -11.92
CA ASN A 303 2.06 -7.34 -13.26
C ASN A 303 3.51 -7.60 -13.65
N GLN A 304 4.46 -6.94 -12.99
CA GLN A 304 5.90 -7.18 -13.14
C GLN A 304 6.33 -8.58 -12.69
N ILE A 305 5.55 -9.26 -11.85
CA ILE A 305 5.81 -10.64 -11.45
C ILE A 305 5.51 -11.56 -12.64
N VAL A 306 6.48 -12.33 -13.07
CA VAL A 306 6.33 -13.35 -14.13
C VAL A 306 6.15 -14.70 -13.46
N PRO A 307 4.94 -15.29 -13.49
CA PRO A 307 4.67 -16.59 -12.86
C PRO A 307 5.59 -17.69 -13.37
N GLN A 308 5.99 -18.59 -12.48
CA GLN A 308 6.82 -19.76 -12.78
C GLN A 308 8.16 -19.47 -13.48
N SER A 309 8.61 -18.22 -13.41
CA SER A 309 9.82 -17.74 -14.06
C SER A 309 10.78 -17.14 -13.04
N ARG A 310 11.94 -16.73 -13.52
CA ARG A 310 12.92 -15.98 -12.75
C ARG A 310 12.39 -14.55 -12.53
N ASN A 311 12.36 -14.12 -11.27
CA ASN A 311 12.00 -12.76 -10.91
C ASN A 311 13.15 -12.15 -10.10
N LYS A 312 13.66 -11.01 -10.57
CA LYS A 312 14.64 -10.22 -9.82
C LYS A 312 13.91 -9.29 -8.86
N ILE A 313 14.13 -9.51 -7.57
CA ILE A 313 13.58 -8.66 -6.51
C ILE A 313 14.70 -7.76 -6.00
N LYS A 314 14.43 -6.46 -5.89
CA LYS A 314 15.39 -5.48 -5.37
C LYS A 314 14.70 -4.63 -4.31
N VAL A 315 15.36 -4.50 -3.16
CA VAL A 315 15.01 -3.59 -2.08
C VAL A 315 16.07 -2.51 -2.00
N VAL A 316 15.66 -1.25 -1.97
CA VAL A 316 16.54 -0.12 -1.66
C VAL A 316 15.99 0.56 -0.43
N LYS A 317 16.75 0.55 0.66
CA LYS A 317 16.48 1.41 1.80
C LYS A 317 17.31 2.68 1.64
N LYS A 318 16.66 3.81 1.70
CA LYS A 318 17.28 5.15 1.67
C LYS A 318 16.43 6.15 2.42
N ASP A 319 17.06 6.95 3.28
CA ASP A 319 16.42 8.06 4.00
C ASP A 319 15.11 7.65 4.72
N ASP A 320 15.13 6.59 5.52
CA ASP A 320 13.98 6.03 6.25
C ASP A 320 12.80 5.55 5.38
N ARG A 321 13.04 5.32 4.10
CA ARG A 321 12.07 4.74 3.16
C ARG A 321 12.61 3.46 2.55
N MET A 322 11.72 2.55 2.25
CA MET A 322 12.04 1.35 1.48
C MET A 322 11.33 1.38 0.13
N TYR A 323 12.09 1.13 -0.91
CA TYR A 323 11.64 1.06 -2.28
C TYR A 323 11.81 -0.36 -2.80
N PHE A 324 10.79 -0.90 -3.41
CA PHE A 324 10.75 -2.26 -3.90
C PHE A 324 10.62 -2.26 -5.41
N PHE A 325 11.46 -3.07 -6.06
CA PHE A 325 11.45 -3.23 -7.51
C PHE A 325 11.35 -4.72 -7.85
N ILE A 326 10.61 -5.04 -8.90
CA ILE A 326 10.50 -6.38 -9.46
C ILE A 326 10.86 -6.31 -10.94
N ASN A 327 11.82 -7.13 -11.37
CA ASN A 327 12.33 -7.17 -12.73
C ASN A 327 12.80 -5.80 -13.27
N GLY A 328 13.34 -4.97 -12.39
CA GLY A 328 13.84 -3.63 -12.69
C GLY A 328 12.79 -2.51 -12.66
N GLU A 329 11.53 -2.85 -12.55
CA GLU A 329 10.43 -1.87 -12.50
C GLU A 329 10.02 -1.60 -11.04
N TYR A 330 9.62 -0.36 -10.77
CA TYR A 330 9.06 0.03 -9.48
C TYR A 330 7.84 -0.83 -9.15
N ALA A 331 7.79 -1.31 -7.91
CA ALA A 331 6.70 -2.13 -7.43
C ALA A 331 5.96 -1.50 -6.24
N TYR A 332 6.69 -0.88 -5.30
CA TYR A 332 6.08 -0.29 -4.10
C TYR A 332 7.06 0.57 -3.33
N ARG A 333 6.54 1.47 -2.50
CA ARG A 333 7.31 2.23 -1.50
C ARG A 333 6.66 2.10 -0.13
N SER A 334 7.48 1.90 0.89
CA SER A 334 7.05 1.88 2.29
C SER A 334 7.76 3.00 3.07
N GLU A 335 7.00 3.73 3.87
CA GLU A 335 7.52 4.68 4.86
C GLU A 335 7.90 3.98 6.19
N MET A 336 7.58 2.69 6.30
CA MET A 336 7.88 1.90 7.50
C MET A 336 9.20 1.19 7.31
N VAL A 337 10.13 1.44 8.22
CA VAL A 337 11.46 0.83 8.25
C VAL A 337 11.68 0.11 9.58
N ASN A 338 12.47 -0.94 9.54
CA ASN A 338 12.89 -1.64 10.75
C ASN A 338 13.70 -0.68 11.65
N ARG A 339 13.32 -0.59 12.91
CA ARG A 339 14.01 0.24 13.92
C ARG A 339 14.97 -0.55 14.81
N LYS A 340 15.10 -1.85 14.57
CA LYS A 340 16.05 -2.71 15.30
C LYS A 340 17.28 -2.98 14.47
N THR A 341 18.45 -2.87 15.08
CA THR A 341 19.72 -3.29 14.49
C THR A 341 19.64 -4.76 14.06
N GLY A 342 20.04 -5.05 12.84
CA GLY A 342 20.04 -6.41 12.30
C GLY A 342 20.98 -6.56 11.11
N TYR A 343 21.58 -7.73 10.99
CA TYR A 343 22.59 -8.01 9.97
C TYR A 343 22.25 -9.24 9.12
N ASN A 344 21.04 -9.77 9.23
CA ASN A 344 20.65 -10.99 8.55
C ASN A 344 19.91 -10.67 7.26
N TYR A 345 20.28 -11.38 6.20
CA TYR A 345 19.70 -11.30 4.86
C TYR A 345 19.46 -12.70 4.33
N GLY A 346 18.38 -12.95 3.63
CA GLY A 346 18.08 -14.25 3.11
C GLY A 346 16.72 -14.40 2.45
N PHE A 347 16.19 -15.60 2.46
CA PHE A 347 15.05 -15.98 1.64
C PHE A 347 13.94 -16.65 2.44
N SER A 348 12.72 -16.48 2.00
CA SER A 348 11.59 -17.34 2.38
C SER A 348 11.42 -18.44 1.35
N VAL A 349 11.39 -19.68 1.81
CA VAL A 349 11.21 -20.88 0.98
C VAL A 349 9.90 -21.56 1.38
N PRO A 350 8.97 -21.76 0.45
CA PRO A 350 7.70 -22.43 0.73
C PRO A 350 7.86 -23.90 1.11
N PRO A 351 6.83 -24.51 1.74
CA PRO A 351 6.84 -25.93 2.09
C PRO A 351 6.95 -26.82 0.85
N LYS A 352 7.64 -27.96 0.98
CA LYS A 352 7.67 -29.01 -0.04
C LYS A 352 7.93 -28.49 -1.47
N SER A 353 8.86 -27.55 -1.60
CA SER A 353 9.13 -26.84 -2.83
C SER A 353 10.63 -26.73 -3.14
N THR A 354 10.93 -26.24 -4.32
CA THR A 354 12.30 -25.88 -4.71
C THR A 354 12.34 -24.37 -4.98
N LEU A 355 13.32 -23.69 -4.40
CA LEU A 355 13.69 -22.33 -4.72
C LEU A 355 15.06 -22.31 -5.38
N LEU A 356 15.13 -21.72 -6.58
CA LEU A 356 16.37 -21.40 -7.27
C LEU A 356 16.73 -19.94 -7.01
N ILE A 357 17.99 -19.68 -6.70
CA ILE A 357 18.48 -18.39 -6.21
C ILE A 357 19.73 -18.03 -7.00
N ASP A 358 19.78 -16.81 -7.51
CA ASP A 358 20.88 -16.31 -8.33
C ASP A 358 21.09 -14.80 -8.13
N ASP A 359 22.23 -14.27 -8.58
CA ASP A 359 22.56 -12.83 -8.56
C ASP A 359 22.35 -12.17 -7.18
N PHE A 360 22.74 -12.86 -6.10
CA PHE A 360 22.63 -12.27 -4.76
C PHE A 360 23.60 -11.10 -4.61
N ARG A 361 23.08 -9.93 -4.26
CA ARG A 361 23.89 -8.73 -4.07
C ARG A 361 23.43 -7.89 -2.90
N LEU A 362 24.41 -7.45 -2.11
CA LEU A 362 24.26 -6.44 -1.07
C LEU A 362 25.20 -5.25 -1.34
N ALA A 363 24.67 -4.04 -1.16
CA ALA A 363 25.44 -2.83 -1.25
C ALA A 363 25.02 -1.87 -0.13
N ALA A 364 25.90 -0.98 0.29
CA ALA A 364 25.63 0.04 1.29
C ALA A 364 26.26 1.39 0.89
N SER A 365 25.74 2.48 1.45
CA SER A 365 26.26 3.82 1.17
C SER A 365 27.55 4.12 1.91
N GLY A 366 28.48 4.85 1.29
CA GLY A 366 29.60 5.56 1.86
C GLY A 366 30.38 4.85 2.97
N THR A 367 30.44 5.46 4.15
CA THR A 367 31.13 4.94 5.34
C THR A 367 30.55 3.62 5.85
N THR A 368 29.26 3.40 5.66
CA THR A 368 28.59 2.14 6.01
C THR A 368 29.14 0.98 5.17
N ALA A 369 29.42 1.19 3.89
CA ALA A 369 30.01 0.17 3.04
C ALA A 369 31.39 -0.28 3.52
N SER A 370 32.21 0.67 3.97
CA SER A 370 33.55 0.39 4.53
C SER A 370 33.46 -0.36 5.86
N ALA A 371 32.58 0.09 6.77
CA ALA A 371 32.32 -0.58 8.03
C ALA A 371 31.73 -1.99 7.85
N ALA A 372 30.83 -2.16 6.88
CA ALA A 372 30.23 -3.45 6.56
C ALA A 372 31.25 -4.46 6.04
N LYS A 373 32.24 -4.04 5.25
CA LYS A 373 33.33 -4.91 4.79
C LYS A 373 34.19 -5.40 5.96
N ILE A 374 34.53 -4.52 6.90
CA ILE A 374 35.29 -4.87 8.11
C ILE A 374 34.47 -5.87 8.95
N LYS A 375 33.22 -5.55 9.20
CA LYS A 375 32.35 -6.42 10.00
C LYS A 375 32.04 -7.76 9.32
N SER A 376 31.94 -7.80 8.00
CA SER A 376 31.81 -9.05 7.25
C SER A 376 33.04 -9.96 7.41
N ALA A 377 34.23 -9.41 7.51
CA ALA A 377 35.45 -10.18 7.79
C ALA A 377 35.47 -10.76 9.22
N GLU A 378 34.91 -10.01 10.20
CA GLU A 378 34.75 -10.49 11.59
C GLU A 378 33.66 -11.56 11.72
N ILE A 379 32.66 -11.56 10.82
CA ILE A 379 31.51 -12.46 10.80
C ILE A 379 31.80 -13.76 9.99
N GLU A 380 32.99 -13.96 9.47
CA GLU A 380 33.38 -15.13 8.64
C GLU A 380 33.01 -16.50 9.24
N ASN A 381 32.70 -16.57 10.53
CA ASN A 381 32.28 -17.81 11.21
C ASN A 381 30.74 -17.90 11.47
N MET A 382 29.91 -16.99 10.94
CA MET A 382 28.47 -17.10 11.12
C MET A 382 27.86 -18.07 10.10
N GLU A 383 27.44 -19.21 10.60
CA GLU A 383 26.79 -20.26 9.82
C GLU A 383 25.43 -19.75 9.26
N MET A 384 25.08 -20.24 8.07
CA MET A 384 23.75 -20.13 7.51
C MET A 384 22.72 -20.68 8.51
N LYS A 385 21.70 -19.87 8.84
CA LYS A 385 20.62 -20.28 9.73
C LYS A 385 19.39 -20.67 8.90
N VAL A 386 18.79 -21.80 9.25
CA VAL A 386 17.52 -22.24 8.69
C VAL A 386 16.48 -22.24 9.80
N VAL A 387 15.45 -21.47 9.63
CA VAL A 387 14.41 -21.22 10.65
C VAL A 387 13.04 -21.57 10.10
N GLU A 388 12.25 -22.32 10.87
CA GLU A 388 10.84 -22.53 10.54
C GLU A 388 10.03 -21.27 10.74
N ALA A 389 9.23 -20.91 9.74
CA ALA A 389 8.46 -19.69 9.74
C ALA A 389 6.96 -19.98 9.55
N LYS A 390 6.14 -19.56 10.50
CA LYS A 390 4.69 -19.48 10.31
C LYS A 390 4.37 -18.06 9.84
N PHE A 391 4.13 -17.87 8.54
CA PHE A 391 3.52 -16.62 8.07
C PHE A 391 2.02 -16.66 8.37
N PRO A 392 1.40 -15.54 8.75
CA PRO A 392 -0.04 -15.51 8.93
C PRO A 392 -0.71 -15.93 7.62
N VAL A 393 -1.54 -16.97 7.71
CA VAL A 393 -2.48 -17.33 6.65
C VAL A 393 -3.59 -16.29 6.72
N GLY A 394 -3.70 -15.47 5.69
CA GLY A 394 -4.55 -14.34 5.53
C GLY A 394 -5.83 -14.27 6.35
N GLU A 395 -5.84 -13.45 7.37
CA GLU A 395 -6.98 -12.59 7.65
C GLU A 395 -6.48 -11.16 7.46
N ILE A 396 -6.99 -10.54 6.40
CA ILE A 396 -6.91 -9.10 6.21
C ILE A 396 -7.82 -8.52 7.30
N ASN A 397 -7.26 -8.23 8.47
CA ASN A 397 -7.95 -7.37 9.41
C ASN A 397 -7.87 -5.96 8.84
N ASN A 398 -8.92 -5.57 8.15
CA ASN A 398 -9.27 -4.19 7.89
C ASN A 398 -9.44 -3.50 9.26
N ARG A 399 -8.45 -2.74 9.68
CA ARG A 399 -8.56 -1.73 10.72
C ARG A 399 -7.86 -0.47 10.26
#